data_7124b7ab185d480ed148e67b073fbcf7
#
_entry.id   7124b7ab185d480ed148e67b073fbcf7
#
_cell.length_a   1.000
_cell.length_b   1.000
_cell.length_c   1.000
_cell.angle_alpha   90.00
_cell.angle_beta   90.00
_cell.angle_gamma   90.00
#
_symmetry.space_group_name_H-M   'P 1'
#
loop_
_entity.id
_entity.type
_entity.pdbx_description
1 polymer ?
#
loop_
_entity_poly.entity_id
_entity_poly.type
_entity_poly.pdbx_seq_one_letter_code
_entity_poly.pdbx_strand_id
1 'polypeptide(L)'
;LTEEGRLEEFKKRFLEKHGHSWEESRHEFDFIQDKVVAALVEMGFMSEPAARNWCEKATEPYQISIEDFAKRVKAYLDKKGSNHHVVFLVDEIGQYIGDDSKLMLNLQTVTEELGKECQGKAWVIVTSQQDIDSITKVKGNDFSKIQGRFDTRLSLSSANVDAVIKKRILEKTDTAAQSLRLIYDQKGTIIKNLIVFNDGVEKKLYANAEDFAEVYPFVPYQFNLLASVLTSIRTHGASGKHLSEGERSMLALFKESAMQLMNEETGAIVPFHKFYDALENFLDHSHSSVIIRAYDNSYINPEKKEKDVFAINVLKTLFLIKYVVEIEANVDNITSLMISNIDDDRLALKAEVEEALKVLMRQMLIQKNGSVYVFLTDEEQEINNEIEKENVEMPEVLTKIAEMIFEDIFPSKKYQYPAFGGRYTFPFNQTVDDRPYKANQSYDIGLRVLTPWYEGGVEDSTLRMISGQGKEVLVALPNDDSFLTEMRAYLKIERFLRKNTSVQLAKYEAIKEAKRVEM
;
A
#
# COMPACT_ATOMS: atom_id res chain seq x y z
N LEU A 1 6.00 -31.35 49.30
CA LEU A 1 5.01 -32.42 49.43
C LEU A 1 5.13 -33.45 48.32
N THR A 2 5.20 -33.03 47.03
CA THR A 2 5.31 -33.97 45.90
C THR A 2 6.65 -34.74 45.92
N GLU A 3 7.74 -34.04 46.23
CA GLU A 3 9.08 -34.63 46.27
C GLU A 3 9.27 -35.63 47.44
N GLU A 4 8.56 -35.39 48.52
CA GLU A 4 8.56 -36.28 49.73
C GLU A 4 7.48 -37.36 49.67
N GLY A 5 6.70 -37.42 48.56
CA GLY A 5 5.63 -38.41 48.41
C GLY A 5 4.41 -38.21 49.33
N ARG A 6 4.29 -37.04 49.96
CA ARG A 6 3.23 -36.71 50.95
C ARG A 6 2.06 -35.91 50.38
N LEU A 7 2.02 -35.71 49.08
CA LEU A 7 0.94 -34.90 48.45
C LEU A 7 -0.43 -35.56 48.61
N GLU A 8 -0.55 -36.85 48.45
CA GLU A 8 -1.82 -37.57 48.58
C GLU A 8 -2.34 -37.57 50.04
N GLU A 9 -1.43 -37.63 51.01
CA GLU A 9 -1.79 -37.46 52.43
C GLU A 9 -2.36 -36.05 52.69
N PHE A 10 -1.71 -35.02 52.10
CA PHE A 10 -2.19 -33.67 52.19
C PHE A 10 -3.59 -33.53 51.57
N LYS A 11 -3.82 -34.01 50.38
CA LYS A 11 -5.12 -33.95 49.71
C LYS A 11 -6.22 -34.57 50.52
N LYS A 12 -5.94 -35.73 51.14
CA LYS A 12 -6.89 -36.43 52.03
C LYS A 12 -7.22 -35.58 53.25
N ARG A 13 -6.22 -35.05 53.95
CA ARG A 13 -6.42 -34.20 55.14
C ARG A 13 -7.13 -32.88 54.78
N PHE A 14 -6.77 -32.29 53.62
CA PHE A 14 -7.43 -31.09 53.14
C PHE A 14 -8.92 -31.34 52.87
N LEU A 15 -9.25 -32.43 52.20
CA LEU A 15 -10.64 -32.83 51.95
C LEU A 15 -11.43 -33.00 53.26
N GLU A 16 -10.85 -33.65 54.29
CA GLU A 16 -11.46 -33.81 55.61
C GLU A 16 -11.72 -32.47 56.30
N LYS A 17 -10.90 -31.44 56.08
CA LYS A 17 -11.00 -30.12 56.70
C LYS A 17 -11.86 -29.12 55.92
N HIS A 18 -11.85 -29.23 54.58
CA HIS A 18 -12.51 -28.27 53.72
C HIS A 18 -13.85 -28.78 53.17
N GLY A 19 -14.00 -30.10 53.02
CA GLY A 19 -15.19 -30.73 52.44
C GLY A 19 -15.20 -30.83 50.91
N HIS A 20 -14.27 -30.18 50.25
CA HIS A 20 -14.04 -30.26 48.81
C HIS A 20 -12.61 -30.69 48.50
N SER A 21 -12.38 -31.25 47.28
CA SER A 21 -11.06 -31.68 46.89
C SER A 21 -10.07 -30.52 46.70
N TRP A 22 -8.77 -30.78 46.86
CA TRP A 22 -7.74 -29.79 46.61
C TRP A 22 -7.76 -29.29 45.18
N GLU A 23 -7.99 -30.19 44.22
CA GLU A 23 -8.05 -29.89 42.79
C GLU A 23 -9.15 -28.88 42.45
N GLU A 24 -10.30 -28.99 43.10
CA GLU A 24 -11.45 -28.08 42.94
C GLU A 24 -11.21 -26.74 43.63
N SER A 25 -10.61 -26.76 44.84
CA SER A 25 -10.52 -25.60 45.71
C SER A 25 -9.24 -24.77 45.56
N ARG A 26 -8.21 -25.29 44.93
CA ARG A 26 -6.88 -24.61 44.83
C ARG A 26 -6.93 -23.24 44.17
N HIS A 27 -7.95 -22.96 43.35
CA HIS A 27 -8.14 -21.66 42.70
C HIS A 27 -8.60 -20.55 43.68
N GLU A 28 -9.11 -20.97 44.81
CA GLU A 28 -9.60 -20.09 45.89
C GLU A 28 -8.59 -20.03 47.06
N PHE A 29 -7.28 -20.27 46.78
CA PHE A 29 -6.25 -20.41 47.81
C PHE A 29 -6.26 -19.28 48.84
N ASP A 30 -6.47 -18.04 48.42
CA ASP A 30 -6.51 -16.86 49.30
C ASP A 30 -7.60 -16.94 50.36
N PHE A 31 -8.70 -17.62 50.08
CA PHE A 31 -9.85 -17.77 51.00
C PHE A 31 -9.79 -19.04 51.84
N ILE A 32 -8.98 -20.00 51.48
CA ILE A 32 -8.92 -21.33 52.14
C ILE A 32 -7.59 -21.58 52.87
N GLN A 33 -6.76 -20.54 53.05
CA GLN A 33 -5.45 -20.66 53.70
C GLN A 33 -5.51 -21.32 55.07
N ASP A 34 -6.51 -20.99 55.91
CA ASP A 34 -6.67 -21.63 57.23
C ASP A 34 -6.90 -23.15 57.16
N LYS A 35 -7.56 -23.63 56.10
CA LYS A 35 -7.78 -25.07 55.87
C LYS A 35 -6.51 -25.76 55.42
N VAL A 36 -5.72 -25.07 54.59
CA VAL A 36 -4.39 -25.53 54.15
C VAL A 36 -3.43 -25.61 55.32
N VAL A 37 -3.38 -24.56 56.16
CA VAL A 37 -2.59 -24.55 57.40
C VAL A 37 -2.99 -25.71 58.31
N ALA A 38 -4.28 -25.92 58.58
CA ALA A 38 -4.75 -27.01 59.42
C ALA A 38 -4.34 -28.39 58.88
N ALA A 39 -4.44 -28.62 57.58
CA ALA A 39 -4.02 -29.86 56.95
C ALA A 39 -2.51 -30.09 57.08
N LEU A 40 -1.68 -29.07 56.83
CA LEU A 40 -0.21 -29.16 56.93
C LEU A 40 0.28 -29.43 58.38
N VAL A 41 -0.39 -28.82 59.37
CA VAL A 41 -0.08 -29.01 60.80
C VAL A 41 -0.49 -30.40 61.26
N GLU A 42 -1.68 -30.87 60.89
CA GLU A 42 -2.14 -32.21 61.24
C GLU A 42 -1.31 -33.33 60.66
N MET A 43 -0.76 -33.12 59.49
CA MET A 43 0.23 -34.04 58.89
C MET A 43 1.57 -34.04 59.64
N GLY A 44 1.80 -33.12 60.55
CA GLY A 44 3.12 -32.93 61.17
C GLY A 44 4.18 -32.43 60.17
N PHE A 45 3.77 -31.87 59.08
CA PHE A 45 4.67 -31.37 58.03
C PHE A 45 5.34 -30.05 58.41
N MET A 46 4.55 -29.15 59.06
CA MET A 46 5.00 -27.85 59.54
C MET A 46 4.35 -27.52 60.90
N SER A 47 5.02 -26.66 61.68
CA SER A 47 4.38 -26.02 62.83
C SER A 47 3.34 -24.97 62.33
N GLU A 48 2.34 -24.68 63.12
CA GLU A 48 1.30 -23.71 62.73
C GLU A 48 1.88 -22.34 62.30
N PRO A 49 2.82 -21.70 63.05
CA PRO A 49 3.43 -20.44 62.62
C PRO A 49 4.17 -20.57 61.29
N ALA A 50 4.85 -21.69 61.01
CA ALA A 50 5.55 -21.92 59.75
C ALA A 50 4.59 -22.11 58.59
N ALA A 51 3.48 -22.82 58.80
CA ALA A 51 2.45 -23.05 57.80
C ALA A 51 1.71 -21.73 57.44
N ARG A 52 1.41 -20.88 58.44
CA ARG A 52 0.82 -19.54 58.18
C ARG A 52 1.75 -18.64 57.37
N ASN A 53 3.01 -18.54 57.76
CA ASN A 53 4.02 -17.75 57.03
C ASN A 53 4.21 -18.31 55.58
N TRP A 54 4.16 -19.62 55.41
CA TRP A 54 4.23 -20.21 54.09
C TRP A 54 3.01 -19.85 53.24
N CYS A 55 1.78 -19.90 53.78
CA CYS A 55 0.57 -19.50 53.07
C CYS A 55 0.61 -18.02 52.69
N GLU A 56 1.02 -17.12 53.60
CA GLU A 56 1.18 -15.69 53.31
C GLU A 56 2.17 -15.44 52.18
N LYS A 57 3.32 -16.12 52.18
CA LYS A 57 4.32 -16.02 51.11
C LYS A 57 3.87 -16.66 49.80
N ALA A 58 3.00 -17.66 49.86
CA ALA A 58 2.48 -18.31 48.65
C ALA A 58 1.52 -17.43 47.84
N THR A 59 0.97 -16.34 48.46
CA THR A 59 0.18 -15.33 47.76
C THR A 59 1.04 -14.28 47.03
N GLU A 60 2.33 -14.18 47.37
CA GLU A 60 3.25 -13.29 46.66
C GLU A 60 3.52 -13.82 45.27
N PRO A 61 3.72 -12.93 44.24
CA PRO A 61 4.09 -13.36 42.90
C PRO A 61 5.35 -14.26 42.94
N TYR A 62 5.22 -15.44 42.40
CA TYR A 62 6.32 -16.39 42.35
C TYR A 62 7.50 -15.82 41.52
N GLN A 63 8.62 -15.56 42.19
CA GLN A 63 9.83 -15.10 41.58
C GLN A 63 10.83 -16.25 41.46
N ILE A 64 11.32 -16.50 40.28
CA ILE A 64 12.38 -17.49 40.03
C ILE A 64 13.54 -16.79 39.31
N SER A 65 14.76 -17.10 39.76
CA SER A 65 15.95 -16.68 39.02
C SER A 65 16.09 -17.48 37.73
N ILE A 66 16.75 -16.91 36.71
CA ILE A 66 16.98 -17.61 35.44
C ILE A 66 17.80 -18.88 35.65
N GLU A 67 18.79 -18.84 36.56
CA GLU A 67 19.58 -20.02 36.92
C GLU A 67 18.72 -21.12 37.56
N ASP A 68 17.84 -20.77 38.50
CA ASP A 68 16.96 -21.75 39.15
C ASP A 68 15.93 -22.32 38.17
N PHE A 69 15.47 -21.51 37.22
CA PHE A 69 14.64 -22.00 36.12
C PHE A 69 15.38 -23.07 35.30
N ALA A 70 16.62 -22.80 34.88
CA ALA A 70 17.41 -23.74 34.11
C ALA A 70 17.70 -25.04 34.87
N LYS A 71 18.02 -24.95 36.19
CA LYS A 71 18.20 -26.12 37.06
C LYS A 71 16.92 -26.96 37.21
N ARG A 72 15.74 -26.32 37.27
CA ARG A 72 14.45 -27.04 37.33
C ARG A 72 14.15 -27.75 36.01
N VAL A 73 14.41 -27.09 34.87
CA VAL A 73 14.30 -27.76 33.56
C VAL A 73 15.20 -28.97 33.48
N LYS A 74 16.45 -28.86 33.95
CA LYS A 74 17.39 -29.98 34.02
C LYS A 74 16.84 -31.11 34.91
N ALA A 75 16.42 -30.79 36.12
CA ALA A 75 15.87 -31.80 37.05
C ALA A 75 14.63 -32.50 36.46
N TYR A 76 13.80 -31.78 35.71
CA TYR A 76 12.69 -32.39 34.97
C TYR A 76 13.15 -33.35 33.90
N LEU A 77 14.13 -32.95 33.07
CA LEU A 77 14.71 -33.81 32.04
C LEU A 77 15.35 -35.04 32.61
N ASP A 78 16.09 -34.92 33.73
CA ASP A 78 16.75 -36.06 34.41
C ASP A 78 15.71 -37.09 34.93
N LYS A 79 14.55 -36.62 35.43
CA LYS A 79 13.42 -37.49 35.84
C LYS A 79 12.77 -38.20 34.65
N LYS A 80 12.77 -37.62 33.45
CA LYS A 80 12.15 -38.20 32.25
C LYS A 80 13.07 -39.20 31.53
N GLY A 81 14.37 -39.17 31.78
CA GLY A 81 15.36 -40.05 31.19
C GLY A 81 16.20 -39.41 30.09
N SER A 82 17.25 -40.16 29.66
CA SER A 82 18.32 -39.64 28.82
C SER A 82 17.90 -39.16 27.41
N ASN A 83 16.80 -39.71 26.89
CA ASN A 83 16.36 -39.45 25.51
C ASN A 83 15.30 -38.33 25.42
N HIS A 84 14.97 -37.67 26.54
CA HIS A 84 14.00 -36.60 26.54
C HIS A 84 14.65 -35.26 26.25
N HIS A 85 13.93 -34.44 25.48
CA HIS A 85 14.30 -33.08 25.16
C HIS A 85 13.10 -32.16 25.45
N VAL A 86 13.37 -30.89 25.74
CA VAL A 86 12.36 -29.84 25.91
C VAL A 86 12.59 -28.80 24.85
N VAL A 87 11.53 -28.39 24.18
CA VAL A 87 11.53 -27.28 23.21
C VAL A 87 10.64 -26.19 23.73
N PHE A 88 11.20 -25.00 23.93
CA PHE A 88 10.46 -23.77 24.24
C PHE A 88 10.15 -23.07 22.92
N LEU A 89 8.87 -22.90 22.61
CA LEU A 89 8.39 -22.14 21.46
C LEU A 89 7.87 -20.81 21.99
N VAL A 90 8.54 -19.73 21.61
CA VAL A 90 8.21 -18.37 22.07
C VAL A 90 7.84 -17.54 20.85
N ASP A 91 6.56 -17.21 20.74
CA ASP A 91 6.03 -16.46 19.61
C ASP A 91 6.14 -14.95 19.85
N GLU A 92 6.40 -14.20 18.78
CA GLU A 92 6.44 -12.73 18.74
C GLU A 92 7.35 -12.07 19.78
N ILE A 93 8.51 -12.69 20.07
CA ILE A 93 9.44 -12.18 21.09
C ILE A 93 9.89 -10.75 20.81
N GLY A 94 9.97 -10.34 19.53
CA GLY A 94 10.35 -8.99 19.14
C GLY A 94 9.38 -7.91 19.62
N GLN A 95 8.07 -8.18 19.58
CA GLN A 95 7.05 -7.26 20.11
C GLN A 95 7.09 -7.19 21.65
N TYR A 96 7.31 -8.33 22.30
CA TYR A 96 7.40 -8.40 23.75
C TYR A 96 8.61 -7.63 24.30
N ILE A 97 9.75 -7.73 23.65
CA ILE A 97 10.98 -7.05 24.04
C ILE A 97 10.90 -5.54 23.71
N GLY A 98 10.40 -5.18 22.51
CA GLY A 98 10.41 -3.81 22.04
C GLY A 98 11.78 -3.16 22.21
N ASP A 99 11.81 -1.96 22.81
CA ASP A 99 13.04 -1.20 23.07
C ASP A 99 13.67 -1.51 24.46
N ASP A 100 13.17 -2.52 25.19
CA ASP A 100 13.66 -2.86 26.53
C ASP A 100 14.92 -3.74 26.45
N SER A 101 16.08 -3.10 26.65
CA SER A 101 17.40 -3.78 26.67
C SER A 101 17.53 -4.81 27.81
N LYS A 102 16.76 -4.69 28.92
CA LYS A 102 16.79 -5.67 30.03
C LYS A 102 16.10 -6.96 29.65
N LEU A 103 14.94 -6.88 28.97
CA LEU A 103 14.25 -8.08 28.46
C LEU A 103 15.09 -8.80 27.41
N MET A 104 15.81 -8.05 26.61
CA MET A 104 16.76 -8.60 25.64
C MET A 104 17.90 -9.38 26.31
N LEU A 105 18.51 -8.80 27.35
CA LEU A 105 19.53 -9.46 28.18
C LEU A 105 18.96 -10.72 28.88
N ASN A 106 17.74 -10.64 29.36
CA ASN A 106 17.08 -11.80 29.99
C ASN A 106 16.92 -12.97 29.02
N LEU A 107 16.49 -12.72 27.78
CA LEU A 107 16.40 -13.75 26.74
C LEU A 107 17.76 -14.41 26.48
N GLN A 108 18.81 -13.59 26.37
CA GLN A 108 20.18 -14.08 26.21
C GLN A 108 20.59 -14.97 27.40
N THR A 109 20.38 -14.50 28.63
CA THR A 109 20.75 -15.25 29.84
C THR A 109 19.96 -16.55 29.95
N VAL A 110 18.65 -16.56 29.60
CA VAL A 110 17.83 -17.80 29.59
C VAL A 110 18.42 -18.82 28.61
N THR A 111 18.76 -18.41 27.39
CA THR A 111 19.32 -19.34 26.39
C THR A 111 20.69 -19.88 26.83
N GLU A 112 21.55 -19.04 27.40
CA GLU A 112 22.85 -19.44 27.94
C GLU A 112 22.74 -20.44 29.09
N GLU A 113 21.94 -20.14 30.10
CA GLU A 113 21.79 -21.01 31.27
C GLU A 113 21.11 -22.35 30.93
N LEU A 114 20.09 -22.33 30.03
CA LEU A 114 19.51 -23.56 29.52
C LEU A 114 20.56 -24.42 28.75
N GLY A 115 21.39 -23.78 27.90
CA GLY A 115 22.45 -24.46 27.19
C GLY A 115 23.48 -25.09 28.12
N LYS A 116 23.91 -24.36 29.14
CA LYS A 116 24.88 -24.80 30.13
C LYS A 116 24.35 -25.96 31.03
N GLU A 117 23.17 -25.74 31.62
CA GLU A 117 22.61 -26.72 32.56
C GLU A 117 22.06 -27.97 31.87
N CYS A 118 21.35 -27.82 30.73
CA CYS A 118 20.67 -28.93 30.06
C CYS A 118 21.52 -29.63 28.98
N GLN A 119 22.71 -29.13 28.69
CA GLN A 119 23.70 -29.78 27.80
C GLN A 119 23.12 -30.22 26.44
N GLY A 120 22.41 -29.30 25.77
CA GLY A 120 21.80 -29.53 24.46
C GLY A 120 20.45 -30.26 24.48
N LYS A 121 19.88 -30.59 25.64
CA LYS A 121 18.55 -31.20 25.76
C LYS A 121 17.40 -30.19 25.83
N ALA A 122 17.67 -28.90 26.02
CA ALA A 122 16.71 -27.83 25.99
C ALA A 122 16.95 -26.94 24.78
N TRP A 123 15.88 -26.68 24.02
CA TRP A 123 15.92 -25.88 22.80
C TRP A 123 15.00 -24.67 22.95
N VAL A 124 15.42 -23.53 22.45
CA VAL A 124 14.61 -22.30 22.42
C VAL A 124 14.45 -21.87 20.97
N ILE A 125 13.22 -21.84 20.51
CA ILE A 125 12.84 -21.38 19.18
C ILE A 125 11.98 -20.14 19.37
N VAL A 126 12.40 -19.02 18.79
CA VAL A 126 11.71 -17.74 18.87
C VAL A 126 11.24 -17.30 17.49
N THR A 127 10.08 -16.64 17.42
CA THR A 127 9.64 -15.96 16.22
C THR A 127 9.61 -14.44 16.43
N SER A 128 9.77 -13.68 15.35
CA SER A 128 9.63 -12.21 15.35
C SER A 128 9.15 -11.77 13.99
N GLN A 129 8.21 -10.81 13.95
CA GLN A 129 7.73 -10.21 12.70
C GLN A 129 8.73 -9.21 12.12
N GLN A 130 9.44 -8.50 12.96
CA GLN A 130 10.51 -7.60 12.55
C GLN A 130 11.82 -8.34 12.61
N ASP A 131 12.72 -7.98 11.68
CA ASP A 131 14.08 -8.46 11.77
C ASP A 131 14.63 -8.05 13.16
N ILE A 132 15.06 -9.03 13.94
CA ILE A 132 15.61 -8.80 15.27
C ILE A 132 16.72 -7.74 15.21
N ASP A 133 17.40 -7.62 14.07
CA ASP A 133 18.41 -6.60 13.80
C ASP A 133 17.84 -5.18 13.66
N SER A 134 16.57 -5.03 13.28
CA SER A 134 15.91 -3.72 13.09
C SER A 134 15.29 -3.15 14.37
N ILE A 135 14.94 -4.00 15.33
CA ILE A 135 14.36 -3.59 16.62
C ILE A 135 15.38 -2.82 17.48
N THR A 136 16.67 -3.05 17.24
CA THR A 136 17.74 -2.55 18.07
C THR A 136 18.55 -1.39 17.47
N LYS A 137 17.91 -0.46 16.77
CA LYS A 137 18.53 0.84 16.42
C LYS A 137 18.91 1.68 17.64
N VAL A 138 18.91 1.11 18.86
CA VAL A 138 19.49 1.72 20.05
C VAL A 138 21.01 1.61 19.94
N LYS A 139 21.66 2.76 19.95
CA LYS A 139 23.10 2.99 19.88
C LYS A 139 23.88 2.06 20.83
N GLY A 140 24.63 1.11 20.30
CA GLY A 140 25.63 0.38 21.08
C GLY A 140 25.88 -1.05 20.58
N ASN A 141 27.12 -1.50 20.70
CA ASN A 141 27.67 -2.82 20.31
C ASN A 141 27.06 -4.05 21.02
N ASP A 142 25.93 -3.94 21.70
CA ASP A 142 25.40 -5.05 22.53
C ASP A 142 24.63 -6.10 21.72
N PHE A 143 24.26 -5.78 20.49
CA PHE A 143 23.43 -6.66 19.67
C PHE A 143 24.17 -7.85 19.06
N SER A 144 25.45 -7.70 18.76
CA SER A 144 26.29 -8.81 18.27
C SER A 144 26.37 -9.98 19.26
N LYS A 145 26.11 -9.72 20.56
CA LYS A 145 26.14 -10.71 21.63
C LYS A 145 24.93 -11.67 21.58
N ILE A 146 23.74 -11.19 21.20
CA ILE A 146 22.55 -12.05 21.06
C ILE A 146 22.64 -12.87 19.80
N GLN A 147 23.12 -12.27 18.72
CA GLN A 147 23.33 -12.97 17.46
C GLN A 147 24.20 -14.23 17.61
N GLY A 148 25.17 -14.22 18.50
CA GLY A 148 26.01 -15.37 18.78
C GLY A 148 25.33 -16.52 19.57
N ARG A 149 24.08 -16.34 20.05
CA ARG A 149 23.38 -17.34 20.86
C ARG A 149 22.30 -18.12 20.08
N PHE A 150 21.91 -17.63 18.92
CA PHE A 150 20.99 -18.32 18.01
C PHE A 150 21.74 -18.74 16.75
N ASP A 151 22.20 -20.00 16.71
CA ASP A 151 23.00 -20.54 15.61
C ASP A 151 22.21 -20.65 14.30
N THR A 152 20.93 -20.98 14.40
CA THR A 152 20.05 -21.16 13.23
C THR A 152 19.10 -19.99 13.12
N ARG A 153 19.16 -19.28 11.98
CA ARG A 153 18.26 -18.19 11.63
C ARG A 153 17.57 -18.53 10.34
N LEU A 154 16.26 -18.41 10.37
CA LEU A 154 15.40 -18.61 9.21
C LEU A 154 14.64 -17.33 8.96
N SER A 155 14.94 -16.68 7.86
CA SER A 155 14.14 -15.54 7.38
C SER A 155 13.05 -16.09 6.47
N LEU A 156 11.80 -15.90 6.89
CA LEU A 156 10.64 -16.17 6.05
C LEU A 156 10.40 -14.91 5.20
N SER A 157 10.78 -14.97 3.92
CA SER A 157 10.50 -13.88 2.98
C SER A 157 9.06 -13.99 2.46
N SER A 158 8.47 -12.86 2.11
CA SER A 158 7.16 -12.77 1.45
C SER A 158 7.08 -13.54 0.12
N ALA A 159 8.23 -13.93 -0.45
CA ALA A 159 8.30 -14.81 -1.62
C ALA A 159 7.57 -16.15 -1.45
N ASN A 160 7.33 -16.58 -0.22
CA ASN A 160 6.62 -17.82 0.08
C ASN A 160 5.10 -17.63 0.25
N VAL A 161 4.59 -16.42 0.40
CA VAL A 161 3.15 -16.16 0.56
C VAL A 161 2.38 -16.60 -0.67
N ASP A 162 2.91 -16.37 -1.86
CA ASP A 162 2.32 -16.81 -3.12
C ASP A 162 2.13 -18.34 -3.14
N ALA A 163 3.13 -19.09 -2.70
CA ALA A 163 3.05 -20.55 -2.63
C ALA A 163 2.01 -21.03 -1.60
N VAL A 164 1.85 -20.31 -0.49
CA VAL A 164 0.82 -20.61 0.51
C VAL A 164 -0.57 -20.31 -0.04
N ILE A 165 -0.76 -19.17 -0.71
CA ILE A 165 -2.04 -18.82 -1.34
C ILE A 165 -2.42 -19.89 -2.37
N LYS A 166 -1.50 -20.24 -3.27
CA LYS A 166 -1.72 -21.27 -4.30
C LYS A 166 -2.11 -22.62 -3.70
N LYS A 167 -1.39 -23.09 -2.66
CA LYS A 167 -1.57 -24.42 -2.09
C LYS A 167 -2.66 -24.53 -1.02
N ARG A 168 -3.08 -23.43 -0.38
CA ARG A 168 -4.03 -23.45 0.74
C ARG A 168 -5.36 -22.81 0.45
N ILE A 169 -5.34 -21.76 -0.38
CA ILE A 169 -6.56 -21.01 -0.73
C ILE A 169 -7.08 -21.42 -2.11
N LEU A 170 -6.16 -21.61 -3.07
CA LEU A 170 -6.48 -21.84 -4.46
C LEU A 170 -6.34 -23.31 -4.89
N GLU A 171 -6.21 -24.24 -3.94
CA GLU A 171 -6.16 -25.66 -4.25
C GLU A 171 -7.43 -26.11 -4.98
N LYS A 172 -7.28 -26.75 -6.14
CA LYS A 172 -8.36 -27.25 -6.98
C LYS A 172 -8.43 -28.77 -6.90
N THR A 173 -9.61 -29.30 -7.11
CA THR A 173 -9.77 -30.72 -7.41
C THR A 173 -9.09 -31.04 -8.73
N ASP A 174 -8.66 -32.29 -8.93
CA ASP A 174 -8.01 -32.73 -10.17
C ASP A 174 -8.87 -32.44 -11.40
N THR A 175 -10.18 -32.63 -11.29
CA THR A 175 -11.15 -32.35 -12.38
C THR A 175 -11.18 -30.86 -12.71
N ALA A 176 -11.25 -29.98 -11.72
CA ALA A 176 -11.26 -28.54 -11.93
C ALA A 176 -9.94 -28.06 -12.54
N ALA A 177 -8.79 -28.53 -12.03
CA ALA A 177 -7.49 -28.20 -12.58
C ALA A 177 -7.35 -28.64 -14.05
N GLN A 178 -7.84 -29.83 -14.39
CA GLN A 178 -7.84 -30.34 -15.77
C GLN A 178 -8.72 -29.50 -16.70
N SER A 179 -9.90 -29.09 -16.25
CA SER A 179 -10.80 -28.20 -16.99
C SER A 179 -10.15 -26.83 -17.25
N LEU A 180 -9.49 -26.26 -16.25
CA LEU A 180 -8.79 -24.98 -16.38
C LEU A 180 -7.62 -25.06 -17.38
N ARG A 181 -6.83 -26.15 -17.36
CA ARG A 181 -5.77 -26.37 -18.36
C ARG A 181 -6.32 -26.40 -19.77
N LEU A 182 -7.43 -27.13 -20.00
CA LEU A 182 -8.09 -27.18 -21.31
C LEU A 182 -8.57 -25.80 -21.77
N ILE A 183 -9.12 -24.99 -20.88
CA ILE A 183 -9.52 -23.61 -21.19
C ILE A 183 -8.31 -22.78 -21.63
N TYR A 184 -7.20 -22.89 -20.90
CA TYR A 184 -6.00 -22.14 -21.25
C TYR A 184 -5.36 -22.60 -22.55
N ASP A 185 -5.37 -23.90 -22.84
CA ASP A 185 -4.87 -24.44 -24.11
C ASP A 185 -5.68 -23.92 -25.30
N GLN A 186 -6.98 -23.68 -25.13
CA GLN A 186 -7.85 -23.13 -26.17
C GLN A 186 -7.76 -21.59 -26.27
N LYS A 187 -7.69 -20.89 -25.13
CA LYS A 187 -7.83 -19.42 -25.04
C LYS A 187 -6.57 -18.69 -24.60
N GLY A 188 -5.46 -19.36 -24.35
CA GLY A 188 -4.27 -18.75 -23.74
C GLY A 188 -3.70 -17.56 -24.52
N THR A 189 -3.78 -17.60 -25.86
CA THR A 189 -3.37 -16.47 -26.70
C THR A 189 -4.33 -15.28 -26.55
N ILE A 190 -5.61 -15.54 -26.43
CA ILE A 190 -6.63 -14.50 -26.20
C ILE A 190 -6.40 -13.86 -24.84
N ILE A 191 -6.21 -14.65 -23.79
CA ILE A 191 -5.96 -14.18 -22.43
C ILE A 191 -4.69 -13.31 -22.36
N LYS A 192 -3.61 -13.69 -23.05
CA LYS A 192 -2.38 -12.89 -23.10
C LYS A 192 -2.58 -11.55 -23.80
N ASN A 193 -3.40 -11.50 -24.83
CA ASN A 193 -3.71 -10.26 -25.56
C ASN A 193 -4.74 -9.39 -24.81
N LEU A 194 -5.54 -10.00 -23.95
CA LEU A 194 -6.53 -9.31 -23.13
C LEU A 194 -5.82 -8.47 -22.05
N ILE A 195 -4.82 -9.04 -21.37
CA ILE A 195 -4.11 -8.40 -20.25
C ILE A 195 -2.80 -7.79 -20.75
N VAL A 196 -2.84 -6.53 -21.12
CA VAL A 196 -1.68 -5.79 -21.63
C VAL A 196 -1.45 -4.56 -20.80
N PHE A 197 -0.22 -4.38 -20.32
CA PHE A 197 0.22 -3.18 -19.61
C PHE A 197 1.11 -2.32 -20.51
N ASN A 198 0.94 -1.03 -20.40
CA ASN A 198 1.70 -0.03 -21.14
C ASN A 198 2.44 0.88 -20.15
N ASP A 199 3.45 0.30 -19.50
CA ASP A 199 4.39 0.99 -18.64
C ASP A 199 5.80 0.37 -18.75
N GLY A 200 6.79 1.00 -18.12
CA GLY A 200 8.19 0.57 -18.19
C GLY A 200 8.52 -0.68 -17.35
N VAL A 201 7.57 -1.25 -16.61
CA VAL A 201 7.78 -2.38 -15.71
C VAL A 201 7.03 -3.60 -16.20
N GLU A 202 7.76 -4.66 -16.55
CA GLU A 202 7.14 -5.91 -16.99
C GLU A 202 6.28 -6.55 -15.89
N LYS A 203 5.04 -6.87 -16.22
CA LYS A 203 4.09 -7.54 -15.32
C LYS A 203 4.09 -9.05 -15.59
N LYS A 204 4.14 -9.83 -14.52
CA LYS A 204 4.09 -11.29 -14.60
C LYS A 204 2.69 -11.74 -15.01
N LEU A 205 2.57 -12.38 -16.18
CA LEU A 205 1.35 -13.00 -16.67
C LEU A 205 1.45 -14.52 -16.58
N TYR A 206 0.37 -15.23 -16.96
CA TYR A 206 0.38 -16.69 -17.00
C TYR A 206 1.46 -17.23 -17.93
N ALA A 207 2.33 -18.07 -17.40
CA ALA A 207 3.41 -18.68 -18.15
C ALA A 207 2.92 -19.81 -19.08
N ASN A 208 2.03 -20.65 -18.56
CA ASN A 208 1.48 -21.85 -19.22
C ASN A 208 0.15 -22.27 -18.58
N ALA A 209 -0.45 -23.37 -19.09
CA ALA A 209 -1.71 -23.91 -18.59
C ALA A 209 -1.66 -24.35 -17.12
N GLU A 210 -0.50 -24.83 -16.66
CA GLU A 210 -0.31 -25.24 -15.27
C GLU A 210 -0.34 -24.04 -14.33
N ASP A 211 0.40 -22.98 -14.66
CA ASP A 211 0.40 -21.72 -13.88
C ASP A 211 -1.00 -21.09 -13.87
N PHE A 212 -1.73 -21.12 -15.00
CA PHE A 212 -3.11 -20.67 -15.05
C PHE A 212 -3.99 -21.47 -14.08
N ALA A 213 -3.93 -22.81 -14.12
CA ALA A 213 -4.73 -23.65 -13.25
C ALA A 213 -4.39 -23.47 -11.77
N GLU A 214 -3.13 -23.23 -11.43
CA GLU A 214 -2.70 -22.98 -10.05
C GLU A 214 -3.20 -21.65 -9.51
N VAL A 215 -3.13 -20.57 -10.32
CA VAL A 215 -3.35 -19.19 -9.87
C VAL A 215 -4.80 -18.75 -9.99
N TYR A 216 -5.57 -19.33 -10.96
CA TYR A 216 -6.98 -18.99 -11.20
C TYR A 216 -7.79 -18.92 -9.89
N PRO A 217 -8.67 -17.92 -9.67
CA PRO A 217 -9.15 -16.90 -10.60
C PRO A 217 -8.30 -15.61 -10.63
N PHE A 218 -7.09 -15.63 -10.09
CA PHE A 218 -6.19 -14.48 -10.08
C PHE A 218 -5.23 -14.50 -11.27
N VAL A 219 -4.63 -13.33 -11.55
CA VAL A 219 -3.55 -13.18 -12.52
C VAL A 219 -2.22 -13.03 -11.78
N PRO A 220 -1.12 -13.64 -12.23
CA PRO A 220 0.15 -13.63 -11.50
C PRO A 220 0.67 -12.24 -11.08
N TYR A 221 0.43 -11.18 -11.86
CA TYR A 221 0.85 -9.82 -11.51
C TYR A 221 0.19 -9.30 -10.22
N GLN A 222 -1.00 -9.79 -9.89
CA GLN A 222 -1.79 -9.30 -8.75
C GLN A 222 -1.12 -9.59 -7.41
N PHE A 223 -0.31 -10.64 -7.32
CA PHE A 223 0.41 -10.98 -6.09
C PHE A 223 1.42 -9.89 -5.73
N ASN A 224 2.30 -9.54 -6.68
CA ASN A 224 3.30 -8.50 -6.46
C ASN A 224 2.65 -7.11 -6.34
N LEU A 225 1.68 -6.81 -7.20
CA LEU A 225 1.01 -5.51 -7.17
C LEU A 225 0.28 -5.28 -5.84
N LEU A 226 -0.43 -6.29 -5.31
CA LEU A 226 -1.09 -6.17 -4.02
C LEU A 226 -0.10 -6.02 -2.86
N ALA A 227 1.05 -6.69 -2.90
CA ALA A 227 2.11 -6.51 -1.91
C ALA A 227 2.64 -5.06 -1.92
N SER A 228 2.86 -4.49 -3.12
CA SER A 228 3.25 -3.07 -3.28
C SER A 228 2.15 -2.12 -2.80
N VAL A 229 0.88 -2.41 -3.08
CA VAL A 229 -0.28 -1.65 -2.57
C VAL A 229 -0.29 -1.64 -1.04
N LEU A 230 -0.19 -2.79 -0.39
CA LEU A 230 -0.19 -2.88 1.07
C LEU A 230 0.97 -2.12 1.71
N THR A 231 2.15 -2.20 1.10
CA THR A 231 3.33 -1.45 1.55
C THR A 231 3.11 0.05 1.40
N SER A 232 2.58 0.49 0.26
CA SER A 232 2.31 1.90 -0.03
C SER A 232 1.24 2.49 0.89
N ILE A 233 0.15 1.77 1.14
CA ILE A 233 -0.91 2.18 2.07
C ILE A 233 -0.36 2.39 3.49
N ARG A 234 0.52 1.51 3.97
CA ARG A 234 1.17 1.64 5.29
C ARG A 234 2.09 2.86 5.35
N THR A 235 2.91 3.04 4.32
CA THR A 235 3.90 4.12 4.27
C THR A 235 3.23 5.49 4.24
N HIS A 236 2.07 5.63 3.59
CA HIS A 236 1.34 6.88 3.44
C HIS A 236 0.24 7.11 4.49
N GLY A 237 0.20 6.27 5.54
CA GLY A 237 -0.71 6.47 6.67
C GLY A 237 -2.19 6.21 6.38
N ALA A 238 -2.50 5.57 5.24
CA ALA A 238 -3.88 5.24 4.86
C ALA A 238 -4.43 3.99 5.58
N SER A 239 -3.67 3.40 6.49
CA SER A 239 -4.05 2.19 7.21
C SER A 239 -4.40 2.45 8.66
N GLY A 240 -5.51 1.89 9.13
CA GLY A 240 -5.81 1.76 10.55
C GLY A 240 -4.82 0.81 11.26
N LYS A 241 -4.83 0.83 12.59
CA LYS A 241 -3.89 0.10 13.47
C LYS A 241 -3.76 -1.43 13.22
N HIS A 242 -4.67 -2.03 12.45
CA HIS A 242 -4.75 -3.49 12.24
C HIS A 242 -4.09 -4.01 10.96
N LEU A 243 -3.57 -3.16 10.09
CA LEU A 243 -2.84 -3.57 8.87
C LEU A 243 -1.37 -3.92 9.13
N SER A 244 -0.96 -4.04 10.40
CA SER A 244 0.43 -4.31 10.80
C SER A 244 0.93 -5.72 10.44
N GLU A 245 0.03 -6.67 10.16
CA GLU A 245 0.36 -8.08 9.87
C GLU A 245 0.38 -8.38 8.35
N GLY A 246 1.40 -7.89 7.63
CA GLY A 246 1.51 -7.91 6.17
C GLY A 246 1.14 -9.20 5.45
N GLU A 247 1.60 -10.34 5.93
CA GLU A 247 1.37 -11.64 5.27
C GLU A 247 -0.02 -12.20 5.54
N ARG A 248 -0.53 -12.08 6.76
CA ARG A 248 -1.89 -12.50 7.14
C ARG A 248 -2.94 -11.66 6.41
N SER A 249 -2.66 -10.36 6.23
CA SER A 249 -3.54 -9.47 5.46
C SER A 249 -3.61 -9.93 3.99
N MET A 250 -2.48 -10.30 3.34
CA MET A 250 -2.49 -10.83 1.98
C MET A 250 -3.35 -12.09 1.86
N LEU A 251 -3.15 -13.08 2.74
CA LEU A 251 -3.94 -14.31 2.73
C LEU A 251 -5.44 -14.04 2.85
N ALA A 252 -5.84 -13.15 3.76
CA ALA A 252 -7.23 -12.75 3.94
C ALA A 252 -7.80 -12.06 2.68
N LEU A 253 -7.07 -11.12 2.10
CA LEU A 253 -7.50 -10.39 0.90
C LEU A 253 -7.70 -11.31 -0.30
N PHE A 254 -6.76 -12.22 -0.57
CA PHE A 254 -6.91 -13.20 -1.65
C PHE A 254 -8.10 -14.13 -1.40
N LYS A 255 -8.28 -14.62 -0.16
CA LYS A 255 -9.42 -15.46 0.21
C LYS A 255 -10.75 -14.73 -0.01
N GLU A 256 -10.89 -13.53 0.54
CA GLU A 256 -12.13 -12.75 0.45
C GLU A 256 -12.44 -12.36 -0.99
N SER A 257 -11.44 -11.94 -1.77
CA SER A 257 -11.63 -11.62 -3.19
C SER A 257 -12.03 -12.86 -4.02
N ALA A 258 -11.46 -14.03 -3.74
CA ALA A 258 -11.86 -15.27 -4.39
C ALA A 258 -13.31 -15.67 -4.02
N MET A 259 -13.71 -15.48 -2.75
CA MET A 259 -15.06 -15.78 -2.29
C MET A 259 -16.13 -14.91 -2.96
N GLN A 260 -15.81 -13.69 -3.37
CA GLN A 260 -16.73 -12.83 -4.11
C GLN A 260 -17.10 -13.40 -5.49
N LEU A 261 -16.26 -14.27 -6.06
CA LEU A 261 -16.50 -14.92 -7.34
C LEU A 261 -17.09 -16.33 -7.21
N MET A 262 -17.46 -16.77 -6.01
CA MET A 262 -17.88 -18.16 -5.76
C MET A 262 -19.11 -18.60 -6.54
N ASN A 263 -19.96 -17.65 -6.94
CA ASN A 263 -21.19 -17.92 -7.71
C ASN A 263 -21.04 -17.58 -9.21
N GLU A 264 -19.86 -17.14 -9.63
CA GLU A 264 -19.60 -16.77 -11.02
C GLU A 264 -19.27 -18.01 -11.86
N GLU A 265 -19.53 -17.93 -13.15
CA GLU A 265 -19.21 -18.99 -14.09
C GLU A 265 -17.70 -19.14 -14.31
N THR A 266 -17.28 -20.33 -14.75
CA THR A 266 -15.86 -20.58 -15.06
C THR A 266 -15.41 -19.67 -16.21
N GLY A 267 -14.36 -18.93 -15.99
CA GLY A 267 -13.85 -17.87 -16.87
C GLY A 267 -13.80 -16.52 -16.19
N ALA A 268 -14.53 -16.33 -15.08
CA ALA A 268 -14.43 -15.13 -14.27
C ALA A 268 -13.02 -14.99 -13.68
N ILE A 269 -12.46 -13.79 -13.74
CA ILE A 269 -11.17 -13.40 -13.16
C ILE A 269 -11.43 -12.33 -12.11
N VAL A 270 -10.66 -12.30 -11.05
CA VAL A 270 -10.77 -11.27 -10.00
C VAL A 270 -10.27 -9.91 -10.55
N PRO A 271 -11.15 -8.94 -10.82
CA PRO A 271 -10.72 -7.59 -11.16
C PRO A 271 -10.12 -6.89 -9.95
N PHE A 272 -9.18 -5.97 -10.18
CA PHE A 272 -8.33 -5.46 -9.10
C PHE A 272 -9.09 -4.68 -8.03
N HIS A 273 -10.20 -4.03 -8.36
CA HIS A 273 -11.05 -3.32 -7.39
C HIS A 273 -11.62 -4.21 -6.28
N LYS A 274 -11.75 -5.54 -6.52
CA LYS A 274 -12.26 -6.48 -5.50
C LYS A 274 -11.35 -6.58 -4.28
N PHE A 275 -10.05 -6.28 -4.44
CA PHE A 275 -9.14 -6.17 -3.29
C PHE A 275 -9.45 -4.96 -2.41
N TYR A 276 -10.04 -3.89 -2.97
CA TYR A 276 -10.52 -2.78 -2.15
C TYR A 276 -11.66 -3.21 -1.23
N ASP A 277 -12.63 -3.95 -1.75
CA ASP A 277 -13.77 -4.42 -0.97
C ASP A 277 -13.34 -5.30 0.21
N ALA A 278 -12.30 -6.13 0.01
CA ALA A 278 -11.71 -6.93 1.07
C ALA A 278 -10.86 -6.09 2.06
N LEU A 279 -10.30 -4.97 1.60
CA LEU A 279 -9.41 -4.09 2.37
C LEU A 279 -10.17 -3.00 3.15
N GLU A 280 -11.39 -2.64 2.74
CA GLU A 280 -12.14 -1.47 3.21
C GLU A 280 -12.22 -1.37 4.74
N ASN A 281 -12.43 -2.49 5.42
CA ASN A 281 -12.53 -2.54 6.88
C ASN A 281 -11.21 -2.21 7.61
N PHE A 282 -10.09 -2.19 6.90
CA PHE A 282 -8.76 -1.92 7.44
C PHE A 282 -8.25 -0.51 7.09
N LEU A 283 -8.98 0.23 6.24
CA LEU A 283 -8.62 1.57 5.83
C LEU A 283 -9.03 2.61 6.87
N ASP A 284 -8.28 3.70 6.94
CA ASP A 284 -8.66 4.86 7.72
C ASP A 284 -9.86 5.56 7.08
N HIS A 285 -10.73 6.11 7.92
CA HIS A 285 -11.98 6.75 7.50
C HIS A 285 -11.76 7.90 6.50
N SER A 286 -10.66 8.63 6.61
CA SER A 286 -10.31 9.73 5.69
C SER A 286 -10.09 9.26 4.24
N HIS A 287 -9.72 8.00 4.03
CA HIS A 287 -9.46 7.43 2.71
C HIS A 287 -10.68 6.69 2.14
N SER A 288 -11.50 6.08 2.99
CA SER A 288 -12.75 5.42 2.58
C SER A 288 -13.90 6.41 2.34
N SER A 289 -13.88 7.59 2.97
CA SER A 289 -14.92 8.62 2.86
C SER A 289 -15.22 9.06 1.42
N VAL A 290 -14.18 9.20 0.59
CA VAL A 290 -14.32 9.59 -0.82
C VAL A 290 -15.14 8.55 -1.59
N ILE A 291 -14.88 7.27 -1.39
CA ILE A 291 -15.59 6.18 -2.07
C ILE A 291 -17.02 6.05 -1.53
N ILE A 292 -17.22 6.19 -0.22
CA ILE A 292 -18.56 6.20 0.39
C ILE A 292 -19.41 7.32 -0.20
N ARG A 293 -18.87 8.55 -0.32
CA ARG A 293 -19.57 9.66 -0.94
C ARG A 293 -19.85 9.46 -2.43
N ALA A 294 -18.98 8.73 -3.14
CA ALA A 294 -19.22 8.40 -4.54
C ALA A 294 -20.48 7.54 -4.72
N TYR A 295 -20.78 6.62 -3.79
CA TYR A 295 -22.04 5.86 -3.78
C TYR A 295 -23.29 6.74 -3.59
N ASP A 296 -23.16 7.83 -2.84
CA ASP A 296 -24.27 8.78 -2.61
C ASP A 296 -24.40 9.84 -3.72
N ASN A 297 -23.46 9.89 -4.64
CA ASN A 297 -23.44 10.85 -5.73
C ASN A 297 -24.42 10.43 -6.84
N SER A 298 -25.45 11.26 -7.09
CA SER A 298 -26.51 10.98 -8.07
C SER A 298 -26.04 11.01 -9.54
N TYR A 299 -24.87 11.57 -9.84
CA TYR A 299 -24.29 11.54 -11.19
C TYR A 299 -23.52 10.24 -11.46
N ILE A 300 -23.05 9.57 -10.39
CA ILE A 300 -22.30 8.32 -10.48
C ILE A 300 -23.25 7.13 -10.24
N ASN A 301 -24.13 7.24 -9.25
CA ASN A 301 -25.12 6.22 -8.86
C ASN A 301 -26.51 6.86 -8.79
N PRO A 302 -27.22 7.03 -9.93
CA PRO A 302 -28.46 7.79 -10.00
C PRO A 302 -29.57 7.28 -9.07
N GLU A 303 -29.68 5.97 -8.92
CA GLU A 303 -30.71 5.35 -8.07
C GLU A 303 -30.25 5.16 -6.61
N LYS A 304 -28.98 5.34 -6.31
CA LYS A 304 -28.36 5.10 -4.99
C LYS A 304 -28.61 3.69 -4.43
N LYS A 305 -28.93 2.74 -5.29
CA LYS A 305 -29.26 1.36 -4.94
C LYS A 305 -28.24 0.34 -5.44
N GLU A 306 -27.50 0.69 -6.46
CA GLU A 306 -26.50 -0.20 -7.04
C GLU A 306 -25.28 -0.24 -6.13
N LYS A 307 -24.88 -1.46 -5.75
CA LYS A 307 -23.66 -1.71 -4.98
C LYS A 307 -22.45 -1.93 -5.87
N ASP A 308 -22.66 -2.33 -7.10
CA ASP A 308 -21.62 -2.60 -8.10
C ASP A 308 -21.73 -1.60 -9.25
N VAL A 309 -21.19 -0.41 -9.05
CA VAL A 309 -21.16 0.68 -10.03
C VAL A 309 -19.79 0.73 -10.67
N PHE A 310 -19.71 0.56 -11.99
CA PHE A 310 -18.45 0.45 -12.72
C PHE A 310 -17.52 1.65 -12.48
N ALA A 311 -18.03 2.89 -12.51
CA ALA A 311 -17.23 4.08 -12.24
C ALA A 311 -16.64 4.09 -10.82
N ILE A 312 -17.37 3.57 -9.83
CA ILE A 312 -16.86 3.44 -8.45
C ILE A 312 -15.78 2.35 -8.38
N ASN A 313 -15.92 1.27 -9.14
CA ASN A 313 -14.91 0.22 -9.23
C ASN A 313 -13.60 0.75 -9.87
N VAL A 314 -13.70 1.61 -10.88
CA VAL A 314 -12.54 2.33 -11.43
C VAL A 314 -11.93 3.24 -10.36
N LEU A 315 -12.74 3.96 -9.57
CA LEU A 315 -12.26 4.81 -8.48
C LEU A 315 -11.53 4.01 -7.39
N LYS A 316 -12.06 2.84 -7.00
CA LYS A 316 -11.42 1.90 -6.07
C LYS A 316 -10.07 1.41 -6.60
N THR A 317 -10.01 1.07 -7.88
CA THR A 317 -8.75 0.68 -8.53
C THR A 317 -7.73 1.79 -8.48
N LEU A 318 -8.11 3.02 -8.82
CA LEU A 318 -7.23 4.19 -8.74
C LEU A 318 -6.75 4.50 -7.32
N PHE A 319 -7.61 4.30 -6.32
CA PHE A 319 -7.21 4.39 -4.91
C PHE A 319 -6.10 3.38 -4.57
N LEU A 320 -6.28 2.10 -4.92
CA LEU A 320 -5.33 1.04 -4.62
C LEU A 320 -3.94 1.31 -5.21
N ILE A 321 -3.89 1.81 -6.45
CA ILE A 321 -2.61 2.06 -7.15
C ILE A 321 -2.05 3.47 -6.95
N LYS A 322 -2.72 4.33 -6.20
CA LYS A 322 -2.35 5.76 -6.03
C LYS A 322 -0.88 5.99 -5.68
N TYR A 323 -0.32 5.18 -4.81
CA TYR A 323 1.05 5.34 -4.30
C TYR A 323 1.99 4.23 -4.78
N VAL A 324 1.56 3.43 -5.74
CA VAL A 324 2.37 2.33 -6.29
C VAL A 324 3.18 2.86 -7.48
N VAL A 325 4.49 2.72 -7.39
CA VAL A 325 5.43 3.25 -8.40
C VAL A 325 5.54 2.33 -9.62
N GLU A 326 5.30 1.02 -9.44
CA GLU A 326 5.50 0.01 -10.48
C GLU A 326 4.38 -0.03 -11.54
N ILE A 327 3.33 0.79 -11.39
CA ILE A 327 2.23 0.85 -12.35
C ILE A 327 1.78 2.29 -12.59
N GLU A 328 1.68 2.66 -13.85
CA GLU A 328 1.10 3.94 -14.26
C GLU A 328 -0.41 3.82 -14.41
N ALA A 329 -1.15 4.74 -13.83
CA ALA A 329 -2.61 4.77 -13.90
C ALA A 329 -3.10 5.38 -15.24
N ASN A 330 -2.60 4.90 -16.38
CA ASN A 330 -3.09 5.25 -17.71
C ASN A 330 -4.30 4.39 -18.10
N VAL A 331 -5.02 4.78 -19.16
CA VAL A 331 -6.26 4.09 -19.58
C VAL A 331 -6.04 2.60 -19.86
N ASP A 332 -4.94 2.24 -20.54
CA ASP A 332 -4.65 0.85 -20.92
C ASP A 332 -4.39 -0.03 -19.69
N ASN A 333 -3.64 0.48 -18.73
CA ASN A 333 -3.34 -0.22 -17.48
C ASN A 333 -4.59 -0.35 -16.60
N ILE A 334 -5.38 0.72 -16.47
CA ILE A 334 -6.67 0.68 -15.75
C ILE A 334 -7.59 -0.36 -16.40
N THR A 335 -7.68 -0.38 -17.73
CA THR A 335 -8.47 -1.39 -18.46
C THR A 335 -8.02 -2.81 -18.10
N SER A 336 -6.71 -3.08 -18.08
CA SER A 336 -6.17 -4.40 -17.68
C SER A 336 -6.48 -4.78 -16.24
N LEU A 337 -6.53 -3.80 -15.32
CA LEU A 337 -6.90 -4.02 -13.92
C LEU A 337 -8.40 -4.26 -13.73
N MET A 338 -9.23 -3.80 -14.66
CA MET A 338 -10.69 -3.94 -14.61
C MET A 338 -11.23 -5.22 -15.26
N ILE A 339 -10.39 -6.01 -15.92
CA ILE A 339 -10.80 -7.27 -16.55
C ILE A 339 -11.41 -8.19 -15.51
N SER A 340 -12.61 -8.67 -15.81
CA SER A 340 -13.42 -9.53 -14.93
C SER A 340 -13.69 -10.93 -15.50
N ASN A 341 -13.47 -11.13 -16.79
CA ASN A 341 -13.66 -12.42 -17.46
C ASN A 341 -12.62 -12.64 -18.58
N ILE A 342 -12.25 -13.88 -18.83
CA ILE A 342 -11.32 -14.25 -19.93
C ILE A 342 -11.90 -13.97 -21.32
N ASP A 343 -13.20 -13.77 -21.42
CA ASP A 343 -13.94 -13.49 -22.64
C ASP A 343 -14.33 -12.01 -22.79
N ASP A 344 -13.84 -11.13 -21.93
CA ASP A 344 -14.12 -9.70 -22.00
C ASP A 344 -13.64 -9.11 -23.35
N ASP A 345 -14.44 -8.22 -23.92
CA ASP A 345 -14.01 -7.39 -25.06
C ASP A 345 -13.19 -6.20 -24.54
N ARG A 346 -11.87 -6.27 -24.74
CA ARG A 346 -10.95 -5.22 -24.29
C ARG A 346 -11.28 -3.84 -24.84
N LEU A 347 -11.74 -3.73 -26.09
CA LEU A 347 -12.06 -2.44 -26.70
C LEU A 347 -13.32 -1.83 -26.10
N ALA A 348 -14.35 -2.65 -25.88
CA ALA A 348 -15.56 -2.23 -25.20
C ALA A 348 -15.26 -1.82 -23.75
N LEU A 349 -14.50 -2.63 -23.02
CA LEU A 349 -14.08 -2.33 -21.65
C LEU A 349 -13.25 -1.03 -21.57
N LYS A 350 -12.34 -0.81 -22.53
CA LYS A 350 -11.55 0.42 -22.60
C LYS A 350 -12.44 1.66 -22.77
N ALA A 351 -13.43 1.59 -23.66
CA ALA A 351 -14.39 2.68 -23.86
C ALA A 351 -15.21 2.97 -22.59
N GLU A 352 -15.61 1.92 -21.87
CA GLU A 352 -16.32 2.06 -20.59
C GLU A 352 -15.45 2.68 -19.50
N VAL A 353 -14.16 2.29 -19.42
CA VAL A 353 -13.17 2.92 -18.52
C VAL A 353 -12.99 4.40 -18.85
N GLU A 354 -12.86 4.75 -20.15
CA GLU A 354 -12.72 6.15 -20.57
C GLU A 354 -13.94 6.99 -20.16
N GLU A 355 -15.15 6.46 -20.30
CA GLU A 355 -16.36 7.17 -19.88
C GLU A 355 -16.45 7.29 -18.35
N ALA A 356 -16.11 6.23 -17.61
CA ALA A 356 -16.04 6.28 -16.17
C ALA A 356 -15.04 7.34 -15.69
N LEU A 357 -13.85 7.42 -16.29
CA LEU A 357 -12.85 8.42 -15.97
C LEU A 357 -13.34 9.85 -16.23
N LYS A 358 -14.08 10.08 -17.32
CA LYS A 358 -14.70 11.40 -17.58
C LYS A 358 -15.72 11.79 -16.51
N VAL A 359 -16.56 10.85 -16.09
CA VAL A 359 -17.55 11.09 -15.02
C VAL A 359 -16.83 11.40 -13.70
N LEU A 360 -15.83 10.62 -13.32
CA LEU A 360 -15.06 10.82 -12.09
C LEU A 360 -14.30 12.15 -12.07
N MET A 361 -13.74 12.59 -13.20
CA MET A 361 -13.10 13.91 -13.32
C MET A 361 -14.10 15.04 -13.15
N ARG A 362 -15.28 14.94 -13.78
CA ARG A 362 -16.35 15.96 -13.63
C ARG A 362 -16.82 16.10 -12.18
N GLN A 363 -16.75 15.01 -11.40
CA GLN A 363 -17.10 15.01 -9.99
C GLN A 363 -15.90 15.35 -9.07
N MET A 364 -14.75 15.73 -9.64
CA MET A 364 -13.52 16.09 -8.92
C MET A 364 -13.02 15.00 -7.97
N LEU A 365 -13.29 13.73 -8.24
CA LEU A 365 -12.82 12.59 -7.46
C LEU A 365 -11.44 12.13 -7.90
N ILE A 366 -11.08 12.43 -9.13
CA ILE A 366 -9.79 12.14 -9.74
C ILE A 366 -9.28 13.33 -10.53
N GLN A 367 -7.98 13.39 -10.76
CA GLN A 367 -7.31 14.36 -11.60
C GLN A 367 -6.52 13.67 -12.70
N LYS A 368 -6.51 14.24 -13.90
CA LYS A 368 -5.64 13.82 -14.99
C LYS A 368 -4.35 14.63 -14.98
N ASN A 369 -3.21 13.96 -14.97
CA ASN A 369 -1.87 14.55 -15.10
C ASN A 369 -1.18 13.90 -16.29
N GLY A 370 -1.12 14.59 -17.42
CA GLY A 370 -0.67 14.01 -18.66
C GLY A 370 -1.51 12.81 -19.12
N SER A 371 -0.90 11.64 -19.24
CA SER A 371 -1.57 10.39 -19.59
C SER A 371 -2.13 9.61 -18.39
N VAL A 372 -1.78 10.00 -17.15
CA VAL A 372 -2.13 9.25 -15.95
C VAL A 372 -3.24 9.91 -15.14
N TYR A 373 -4.03 9.10 -14.43
CA TYR A 373 -5.13 9.53 -13.59
C TYR A 373 -4.79 9.29 -12.12
N VAL A 374 -5.09 10.25 -11.26
CA VAL A 374 -4.75 10.22 -9.84
C VAL A 374 -6.02 10.33 -9.00
N PHE A 375 -6.23 9.40 -8.08
CA PHE A 375 -7.26 9.47 -7.06
C PHE A 375 -6.99 10.67 -6.13
N LEU A 376 -8.02 11.45 -5.80
CA LEU A 376 -7.91 12.60 -4.92
C LEU A 376 -8.50 12.29 -3.54
N THR A 377 -7.70 12.48 -2.49
CA THR A 377 -8.18 12.47 -1.10
C THR A 377 -9.05 13.71 -0.83
N ASP A 378 -9.77 13.73 0.30
CA ASP A 378 -10.60 14.88 0.69
C ASP A 378 -9.81 16.19 0.70
N GLU A 379 -8.62 16.18 1.31
CA GLU A 379 -7.74 17.35 1.35
C GLU A 379 -7.31 17.81 -0.05
N GLU A 380 -6.97 16.85 -0.93
CA GLU A 380 -6.58 17.15 -2.31
C GLU A 380 -7.75 17.70 -3.13
N GLN A 381 -8.99 17.23 -2.89
CA GLN A 381 -10.19 17.77 -3.52
C GLN A 381 -10.45 19.21 -3.07
N GLU A 382 -10.30 19.53 -1.78
CA GLU A 382 -10.43 20.89 -1.26
C GLU A 382 -9.42 21.83 -1.91
N ILE A 383 -8.14 21.43 -1.98
CA ILE A 383 -7.09 22.23 -2.62
C ILE A 383 -7.37 22.40 -4.11
N ASN A 384 -7.77 21.37 -4.82
CA ASN A 384 -8.12 21.49 -6.24
C ASN A 384 -9.31 22.42 -6.47
N ASN A 385 -10.32 22.37 -5.58
CA ASN A 385 -11.44 23.30 -5.62
C ASN A 385 -10.99 24.76 -5.43
N GLU A 386 -10.02 25.01 -4.56
CA GLU A 386 -9.45 26.35 -4.38
C GLU A 386 -8.65 26.80 -5.60
N ILE A 387 -7.86 25.91 -6.20
CA ILE A 387 -7.13 26.18 -7.45
C ILE A 387 -8.10 26.51 -8.58
N GLU A 388 -9.19 25.73 -8.73
CA GLU A 388 -10.19 25.98 -9.77
C GLU A 388 -10.92 27.32 -9.62
N LYS A 389 -11.08 27.83 -8.41
CA LYS A 389 -11.66 29.15 -8.14
C LYS A 389 -10.73 30.31 -8.52
N GLU A 390 -9.43 30.05 -8.74
CA GLU A 390 -8.52 31.10 -9.18
C GLU A 390 -8.92 31.58 -10.56
N ASN A 391 -9.15 32.90 -10.67
CA ASN A 391 -9.52 33.51 -11.93
C ASN A 391 -8.27 33.85 -12.75
N VAL A 392 -8.07 33.20 -13.87
CA VAL A 392 -7.00 33.48 -14.84
C VAL A 392 -7.67 33.96 -16.14
N GLU A 393 -7.38 35.18 -16.50
CA GLU A 393 -7.97 35.81 -17.70
C GLU A 393 -7.17 35.42 -18.95
N MET A 394 -7.87 35.39 -20.11
CA MET A 394 -7.28 35.12 -21.43
C MET A 394 -5.98 35.87 -21.71
N PRO A 395 -5.90 37.20 -21.44
CA PRO A 395 -4.68 37.97 -21.66
C PRO A 395 -3.46 37.46 -20.93
N GLU A 396 -3.62 36.89 -19.74
CA GLU A 396 -2.54 36.34 -18.94
C GLU A 396 -2.01 35.02 -19.56
N VAL A 397 -2.93 34.17 -20.04
CA VAL A 397 -2.58 32.93 -20.76
C VAL A 397 -1.77 33.27 -22.00
N LEU A 398 -2.23 34.19 -22.83
CA LEU A 398 -1.53 34.61 -24.05
C LEU A 398 -0.16 35.25 -23.75
N THR A 399 -0.05 36.02 -22.66
CA THR A 399 1.24 36.57 -22.24
C THR A 399 2.23 35.46 -21.89
N LYS A 400 1.79 34.44 -21.15
CA LYS A 400 2.64 33.33 -20.76
C LYS A 400 3.05 32.45 -21.94
N ILE A 401 2.15 32.24 -22.87
CA ILE A 401 2.44 31.56 -24.15
C ILE A 401 3.48 32.35 -24.95
N ALA A 402 3.33 33.67 -25.00
CA ALA A 402 4.30 34.52 -25.69
C ALA A 402 5.68 34.46 -25.04
N GLU A 403 5.78 34.37 -23.70
CA GLU A 403 7.04 34.12 -23.01
C GLU A 403 7.66 32.79 -23.45
N MET A 404 6.90 31.69 -23.44
CA MET A 404 7.39 30.37 -23.86
C MET A 404 7.85 30.38 -25.32
N ILE A 405 7.07 30.96 -26.23
CA ILE A 405 7.42 31.00 -27.64
C ILE A 405 8.70 31.80 -27.86
N PHE A 406 8.81 32.99 -27.27
CA PHE A 406 9.89 33.92 -27.59
C PHE A 406 11.08 33.89 -26.62
N GLU A 407 11.01 33.16 -25.52
CA GLU A 407 12.16 32.97 -24.62
C GLU A 407 12.69 31.53 -24.64
N ASP A 408 11.80 30.53 -24.70
CA ASP A 408 12.20 29.12 -24.60
C ASP A 408 12.33 28.46 -26.00
N ILE A 409 11.30 28.61 -26.87
CA ILE A 409 11.25 27.90 -28.16
C ILE A 409 12.03 28.68 -29.24
N PHE A 410 11.79 29.98 -29.35
CA PHE A 410 12.42 30.82 -30.39
C PHE A 410 13.04 32.09 -29.77
N PRO A 411 14.17 31.96 -29.08
CA PRO A 411 14.76 33.07 -28.31
C PRO A 411 15.43 34.13 -29.19
N SER A 412 15.42 33.93 -30.52
CA SER A 412 16.04 34.87 -31.47
C SER A 412 15.27 36.18 -31.55
N LYS A 413 15.94 37.30 -31.29
CA LYS A 413 15.38 38.66 -31.36
C LYS A 413 15.67 39.35 -32.69
N LYS A 414 16.49 38.74 -33.53
CA LYS A 414 16.90 39.29 -34.82
C LYS A 414 16.97 38.18 -35.88
N TYR A 415 16.47 38.48 -37.04
CA TYR A 415 16.66 37.63 -38.20
C TYR A 415 18.02 37.91 -38.86
N GLN A 416 18.84 36.90 -39.02
CA GLN A 416 20.12 36.99 -39.71
C GLN A 416 19.91 36.63 -41.17
N TYR A 417 20.06 37.60 -42.05
CA TYR A 417 19.89 37.37 -43.50
C TYR A 417 21.03 36.51 -44.04
N PRO A 418 20.76 35.33 -44.62
CA PRO A 418 21.81 34.38 -45.01
C PRO A 418 22.73 34.85 -46.14
N ALA A 419 22.20 35.71 -47.05
CA ALA A 419 23.01 36.25 -48.09
C ALA A 419 24.10 37.18 -47.52
N PHE A 420 25.19 37.35 -48.25
CA PHE A 420 26.35 38.14 -47.83
C PHE A 420 27.01 37.65 -46.54
N GLY A 421 26.97 36.32 -46.28
CA GLY A 421 27.63 35.70 -45.11
C GLY A 421 26.97 36.06 -43.78
N GLY A 422 25.68 36.39 -43.76
CA GLY A 422 24.96 36.73 -42.54
C GLY A 422 25.30 38.08 -41.94
N ARG A 423 25.89 39.00 -42.74
CA ARG A 423 26.37 40.32 -42.28
C ARG A 423 25.24 41.25 -41.84
N TYR A 424 24.03 41.04 -42.36
CA TYR A 424 22.87 41.88 -42.08
C TYR A 424 21.93 41.18 -41.15
N THR A 425 21.56 41.86 -40.07
CA THR A 425 20.59 41.37 -39.06
C THR A 425 19.44 42.38 -38.89
N PHE A 426 18.23 41.87 -38.85
CA PHE A 426 17.03 42.67 -38.77
C PHE A 426 16.26 42.30 -37.50
N PRO A 427 16.03 43.23 -36.57
CA PRO A 427 15.11 43.00 -35.48
C PRO A 427 13.69 42.89 -36.03
N PHE A 428 12.82 42.14 -35.31
CA PHE A 428 11.44 41.95 -35.74
C PHE A 428 10.49 42.08 -34.55
N ASN A 429 9.23 42.52 -34.85
CA ASN A 429 8.16 42.55 -33.91
C ASN A 429 7.75 41.11 -33.53
N GLN A 430 7.52 40.89 -32.27
CA GLN A 430 7.07 39.61 -31.69
C GLN A 430 5.63 39.75 -31.23
N THR A 431 4.71 38.99 -31.81
CA THR A 431 3.28 39.13 -31.56
C THR A 431 2.64 37.76 -31.44
N VAL A 432 1.74 37.58 -30.46
CA VAL A 432 0.88 36.40 -30.33
C VAL A 432 -0.56 36.87 -30.48
N ASP A 433 -1.28 36.28 -31.42
CA ASP A 433 -2.57 36.80 -31.91
C ASP A 433 -2.43 38.26 -32.30
N ASP A 434 -3.18 39.16 -31.65
CA ASP A 434 -3.08 40.59 -31.87
C ASP A 434 -2.32 41.35 -30.76
N ARG A 435 -1.57 40.60 -29.90
CA ARG A 435 -0.90 41.17 -28.74
C ARG A 435 0.61 41.17 -28.91
N PRO A 436 1.26 42.34 -28.83
CA PRO A 436 2.71 42.41 -28.85
C PRO A 436 3.27 41.78 -27.57
N TYR A 437 4.31 40.94 -27.74
CA TYR A 437 4.97 40.30 -26.61
C TYR A 437 5.66 41.32 -25.69
N LYS A 438 6.30 42.34 -26.26
CA LYS A 438 6.93 43.43 -25.50
C LYS A 438 6.38 44.78 -26.00
N ALA A 439 6.11 45.69 -25.08
CA ALA A 439 5.79 47.07 -25.42
C ALA A 439 6.98 47.72 -26.17
N ASN A 440 6.68 48.71 -27.02
CA ASN A 440 7.66 49.51 -27.75
C ASN A 440 8.46 48.74 -28.84
N GLN A 441 7.83 47.78 -29.51
CA GLN A 441 8.38 47.19 -30.73
C GLN A 441 7.87 47.98 -31.96
N SER A 442 8.77 48.49 -32.75
CA SER A 442 8.44 49.27 -33.95
C SER A 442 9.47 48.95 -35.05
N TYR A 443 9.46 47.69 -35.51
CA TYR A 443 10.36 47.19 -36.51
C TYR A 443 9.62 47.03 -37.84
N ASP A 444 10.37 47.05 -38.95
CA ASP A 444 9.81 46.93 -40.29
C ASP A 444 9.26 45.55 -40.65
N ILE A 445 9.69 44.51 -39.92
CA ILE A 445 9.23 43.14 -40.08
C ILE A 445 8.71 42.57 -38.79
N GLY A 446 7.85 41.57 -38.84
CA GLY A 446 7.26 40.92 -37.66
C GLY A 446 7.15 39.42 -37.81
N LEU A 447 7.10 38.77 -36.64
CA LEU A 447 6.73 37.37 -36.49
C LEU A 447 5.48 37.33 -35.60
N ARG A 448 4.36 36.87 -36.18
CA ARG A 448 3.08 36.73 -35.50
C ARG A 448 2.72 35.26 -35.42
N VAL A 449 2.52 34.78 -34.20
CA VAL A 449 2.04 33.42 -33.93
C VAL A 449 0.55 33.50 -33.61
N LEU A 450 -0.24 32.69 -34.31
CA LEU A 450 -1.70 32.65 -34.16
C LEU A 450 -2.07 31.39 -33.37
N THR A 451 -2.79 31.57 -32.25
CA THR A 451 -3.29 30.46 -31.44
C THR A 451 -4.66 29.99 -31.96
N PRO A 452 -5.15 28.81 -31.52
CA PRO A 452 -6.52 28.36 -31.82
C PRO A 452 -7.61 29.31 -31.31
N TRP A 453 -7.28 30.22 -30.40
CA TRP A 453 -8.22 31.22 -29.87
C TRP A 453 -8.21 32.53 -30.65
N TYR A 454 -7.48 32.61 -31.77
CA TYR A 454 -7.46 33.79 -32.59
C TYR A 454 -8.81 34.02 -33.28
N GLU A 455 -9.44 35.17 -33.02
CA GLU A 455 -10.80 35.51 -33.51
C GLU A 455 -10.83 35.87 -35.00
N GLY A 456 -9.69 36.18 -35.59
CA GLY A 456 -9.61 36.66 -37.00
C GLY A 456 -9.72 35.57 -38.05
N GLY A 457 -9.87 34.29 -37.64
CA GLY A 457 -9.95 33.13 -38.55
C GLY A 457 -8.59 32.64 -39.04
N VAL A 458 -8.41 31.33 -39.05
CA VAL A 458 -7.15 30.65 -39.49
C VAL A 458 -7.27 30.00 -40.87
N GLU A 459 -8.26 30.43 -41.68
CA GLU A 459 -8.35 29.91 -43.04
C GLU A 459 -7.16 30.40 -43.91
N ASP A 460 -6.61 29.49 -44.71
CA ASP A 460 -5.42 29.73 -45.53
C ASP A 460 -5.53 30.97 -46.44
N SER A 461 -6.72 31.22 -46.97
CA SER A 461 -7.05 32.42 -47.77
C SER A 461 -6.92 33.73 -47.00
N THR A 462 -7.42 33.74 -45.78
CA THR A 462 -7.38 34.88 -44.85
C THR A 462 -5.95 35.14 -44.39
N LEU A 463 -5.23 34.09 -44.01
CA LEU A 463 -3.84 34.18 -43.55
C LEU A 463 -2.91 34.72 -44.69
N ARG A 464 -3.09 34.25 -45.92
CA ARG A 464 -2.34 34.75 -47.09
C ARG A 464 -2.64 36.21 -47.37
N MET A 465 -3.86 36.64 -47.23
CA MET A 465 -4.25 38.05 -47.41
C MET A 465 -3.60 38.93 -46.32
N ILE A 466 -3.65 38.52 -45.05
CA ILE A 466 -3.02 39.26 -43.96
C ILE A 466 -1.49 39.31 -44.14
N SER A 467 -0.85 38.20 -44.43
CA SER A 467 0.60 38.15 -44.66
C SER A 467 1.03 38.95 -45.91
N GLY A 468 0.20 38.98 -46.94
CA GLY A 468 0.50 39.73 -48.19
C GLY A 468 0.36 41.24 -48.03
N GLN A 469 -0.47 41.70 -47.08
CA GLN A 469 -0.65 43.14 -46.80
C GLN A 469 0.34 43.66 -45.74
N GLY A 470 0.78 42.81 -44.84
CA GLY A 470 1.75 43.12 -43.79
C GLY A 470 3.16 42.70 -44.12
N LYS A 471 4.11 43.18 -43.34
CA LYS A 471 5.51 42.77 -43.38
C LYS A 471 5.79 41.71 -42.31
N GLU A 472 4.82 40.82 -42.08
CA GLU A 472 4.82 39.84 -40.99
C GLU A 472 4.84 38.40 -41.53
N VAL A 473 5.64 37.57 -40.90
CA VAL A 473 5.56 36.12 -41.06
C VAL A 473 4.49 35.62 -40.08
N LEU A 474 3.49 34.90 -40.58
CA LEU A 474 2.44 34.29 -39.81
C LEU A 474 2.74 32.82 -39.57
N VAL A 475 2.66 32.38 -38.33
CA VAL A 475 2.75 30.99 -37.91
C VAL A 475 1.43 30.61 -37.20
N ALA A 476 0.58 29.84 -37.89
CA ALA A 476 -0.64 29.32 -37.29
C ALA A 476 -0.33 28.03 -36.55
N LEU A 477 -0.66 27.97 -35.28
CA LEU A 477 -0.57 26.74 -34.48
C LEU A 477 -1.68 25.77 -34.91
N PRO A 478 -1.50 24.45 -34.71
CA PRO A 478 -2.57 23.47 -34.93
C PRO A 478 -3.89 23.85 -34.23
N ASN A 479 -5.01 23.44 -34.81
CA ASN A 479 -6.33 23.70 -34.24
C ASN A 479 -6.63 22.72 -33.07
N ASP A 480 -5.75 22.69 -32.10
CA ASP A 480 -5.85 21.95 -30.83
C ASP A 480 -5.61 22.95 -29.70
N ASP A 481 -6.62 23.17 -28.86
CA ASP A 481 -6.57 24.11 -27.74
C ASP A 481 -6.16 23.47 -26.42
N SER A 482 -5.74 22.20 -26.44
CA SER A 482 -5.34 21.46 -25.23
C SER A 482 -4.22 22.17 -24.47
N PHE A 483 -3.20 22.66 -25.18
CA PHE A 483 -2.07 23.38 -24.57
C PHE A 483 -2.49 24.71 -23.92
N LEU A 484 -3.52 25.39 -24.46
CA LEU A 484 -4.08 26.61 -23.89
C LEU A 484 -4.82 26.34 -22.59
N THR A 485 -5.53 25.22 -22.55
CA THR A 485 -6.22 24.74 -21.35
C THR A 485 -5.21 24.35 -20.27
N GLU A 486 -4.16 23.63 -20.65
CA GLU A 486 -3.06 23.26 -19.75
C GLU A 486 -2.30 24.50 -19.23
N MET A 487 -2.07 25.50 -20.08
CA MET A 487 -1.48 26.78 -19.66
C MET A 487 -2.35 27.53 -18.65
N ARG A 488 -3.66 27.51 -18.86
CA ARG A 488 -4.59 28.12 -17.89
C ARG A 488 -4.53 27.40 -16.54
N ALA A 489 -4.52 26.07 -16.55
CA ALA A 489 -4.37 25.26 -15.34
C ALA A 489 -3.02 25.53 -14.64
N TYR A 490 -1.93 25.59 -15.39
CA TYR A 490 -0.61 25.98 -14.88
C TYR A 490 -0.65 27.31 -14.15
N LEU A 491 -1.24 28.35 -14.76
CA LEU A 491 -1.32 29.68 -14.16
C LEU A 491 -2.21 29.74 -12.92
N LYS A 492 -3.31 28.94 -12.88
CA LYS A 492 -4.13 28.78 -11.68
C LYS A 492 -3.34 28.20 -10.52
N ILE A 493 -2.57 27.11 -10.77
CA ILE A 493 -1.72 26.47 -9.78
C ILE A 493 -0.63 27.46 -9.32
N GLU A 494 0.05 28.14 -10.24
CA GLU A 494 1.08 29.13 -9.91
C GLU A 494 0.51 30.25 -9.01
N ARG A 495 -0.68 30.76 -9.32
CA ARG A 495 -1.35 31.79 -8.52
C ARG A 495 -1.73 31.32 -7.13
N PHE A 496 -2.26 30.09 -7.04
CA PHE A 496 -2.56 29.45 -5.76
C PHE A 496 -1.30 29.28 -4.89
N LEU A 497 -0.22 28.80 -5.47
CA LEU A 497 1.05 28.60 -4.78
C LEU A 497 1.68 29.90 -4.29
N ARG A 498 1.51 31.01 -5.02
CA ARG A 498 1.99 32.34 -4.57
C ARG A 498 1.22 32.89 -3.35
N LYS A 499 -0.04 32.48 -3.18
CA LYS A 499 -0.90 32.94 -2.08
C LYS A 499 -0.78 32.09 -0.82
N ASN A 500 -0.36 30.84 -0.96
CA ASN A 500 -0.35 29.84 0.10
C ASN A 500 1.06 29.34 0.39
N THR A 501 1.40 29.18 1.69
CA THR A 501 2.72 28.73 2.17
C THR A 501 2.57 27.57 3.13
N SER A 502 2.31 26.35 2.64
CA SER A 502 2.26 25.14 3.48
C SER A 502 3.12 24.00 2.92
N VAL A 503 3.48 23.04 3.76
CA VAL A 503 4.39 21.91 3.41
C VAL A 503 3.78 20.99 2.34
N GLN A 504 2.45 20.93 2.21
CA GLN A 504 1.77 20.12 1.19
C GLN A 504 1.93 20.66 -0.24
N LEU A 505 2.41 21.90 -0.39
CA LEU A 505 2.54 22.57 -1.70
C LEU A 505 3.64 21.99 -2.58
N ALA A 506 4.62 21.26 -2.05
CA ALA A 506 5.67 20.63 -2.85
C ALA A 506 5.12 19.69 -3.95
N LYS A 507 4.00 19.01 -3.68
CA LYS A 507 3.31 18.16 -4.67
C LYS A 507 2.74 19.00 -5.82
N TYR A 508 2.12 20.15 -5.52
CA TYR A 508 1.55 21.03 -6.52
C TYR A 508 2.61 21.78 -7.32
N GLU A 509 3.78 22.05 -6.74
CA GLU A 509 4.95 22.52 -7.48
C GLU A 509 5.39 21.46 -8.52
N ALA A 510 5.44 20.17 -8.16
CA ALA A 510 5.76 19.09 -9.08
C ALA A 510 4.72 18.96 -10.20
N ILE A 511 3.42 19.10 -9.89
CA ILE A 511 2.32 19.07 -10.89
C ILE A 511 2.45 20.28 -11.84
N LYS A 512 2.77 21.45 -11.32
CA LYS A 512 2.98 22.67 -12.11
C LYS A 512 4.14 22.47 -13.11
N GLU A 513 5.27 21.94 -12.65
CA GLU A 513 6.42 21.70 -13.53
C GLU A 513 6.16 20.58 -14.56
N ALA A 514 5.40 19.52 -14.19
CA ALA A 514 4.98 18.50 -15.15
C ALA A 514 4.13 19.11 -16.26
N LYS A 515 3.14 19.94 -15.92
CA LYS A 515 2.33 20.66 -16.93
C LYS A 515 3.14 21.60 -17.82
N ARG A 516 4.18 22.22 -17.28
CA ARG A 516 5.09 23.05 -18.07
C ARG A 516 5.89 22.23 -19.11
N VAL A 517 6.26 21.00 -18.78
CA VAL A 517 7.01 20.12 -19.70
C VAL A 517 6.10 19.56 -20.79
N GLU A 518 4.82 19.33 -20.49
CA GLU A 518 3.83 18.79 -21.43
C GLU A 518 3.36 19.83 -22.46
N MET A 519 3.37 21.09 -22.10
CA MET A 519 3.04 22.22 -22.99
C MET A 519 4.14 22.52 -23.99
#